data_7b90445f7d1eabcd020c973ebd0c2b64
#
_entry.id   7b90445f7d1eabcd020c973ebd0c2b64
#
_cell.length_a   1.000
_cell.length_b   1.000
_cell.length_c   1.000
_cell.angle_alpha   90.00
_cell.angle_beta   90.00
_cell.angle_gamma   90.00
#
_symmetry.space_group_name_H-M   'P 1'
#
loop_
_entity.id
_entity.type
_entity.pdbx_description
1 polymer ?
#
loop_
_entity_poly.entity_id
_entity_poly.type
_entity_poly.pdbx_seq_one_letter_code
_entity_poly.pdbx_strand_id
1 'polypeptide(L)'
;MPFAYYDKLSAARKRTYRKSDRIIRIELPDAPALIPAAAAIGPALAAESVAGVHETCQCLVDALNAQLGTPRVIVKVLERRPANSAYELQGLYEPDEITGSLARITVWMRTAKKEKVVKFRTFLRTLLHEVCHHLDYELYKLDETFHTEGFYARESALVRELLGESPTASGPAASDS
;
A
#
# COMPACT_ATOMS: atom_id res chain seq x y z
N MET A 1 15.35 6.95 -12.04
CA MET A 1 15.79 6.13 -13.20
C MET A 1 14.88 4.92 -13.34
N PRO A 2 14.49 4.54 -14.55
CA PRO A 2 13.66 3.34 -14.72
C PRO A 2 14.38 2.10 -14.22
N PHE A 3 13.62 1.15 -13.64
CA PHE A 3 14.19 -0.14 -13.21
C PHE A 3 14.67 -0.97 -14.40
N ALA A 4 15.62 -1.88 -14.16
CA ALA A 4 16.30 -2.67 -15.20
C ALA A 4 15.36 -3.47 -16.14
N TYR A 5 14.15 -3.81 -15.68
CA TYR A 5 13.16 -4.50 -16.52
C TYR A 5 12.44 -3.58 -17.53
N TYR A 6 12.55 -2.25 -17.38
CA TYR A 6 11.87 -1.28 -18.24
C TYR A 6 12.17 -1.49 -19.72
N ASP A 7 13.43 -1.75 -20.06
CA ASP A 7 13.85 -1.90 -21.46
C ASP A 7 13.19 -3.10 -22.15
N LYS A 8 12.79 -4.11 -21.37
CA LYS A 8 12.11 -5.33 -21.85
C LYS A 8 10.61 -5.14 -22.07
N LEU A 9 10.03 -4.01 -21.64
CA LEU A 9 8.61 -3.74 -21.78
C LEU A 9 8.25 -3.37 -23.23
N SER A 10 7.05 -3.77 -23.65
CA SER A 10 6.45 -3.31 -24.90
C SER A 10 6.19 -1.79 -24.87
N ALA A 11 5.98 -1.18 -26.03
CA ALA A 11 5.69 0.25 -26.12
C ALA A 11 4.44 0.66 -25.30
N ALA A 12 3.39 -0.18 -25.29
CA ALA A 12 2.19 0.05 -24.49
C ALA A 12 2.52 0.01 -22.98
N ARG A 13 3.20 -1.03 -22.51
CA ARG A 13 3.61 -1.16 -21.11
C ARG A 13 4.56 -0.04 -20.67
N LYS A 14 5.46 0.42 -21.54
CA LYS A 14 6.31 1.59 -21.26
C LYS A 14 5.49 2.88 -21.07
N ARG A 15 4.37 3.04 -21.78
CA ARG A 15 3.47 4.18 -21.55
C ARG A 15 2.81 4.11 -20.18
N THR A 16 2.28 2.95 -19.82
CA THR A 16 1.68 2.71 -18.49
C THR A 16 2.71 2.92 -17.38
N TYR A 17 3.92 2.37 -17.53
CA TYR A 17 5.02 2.57 -16.60
C TYR A 17 5.31 4.07 -16.36
N ARG A 18 5.50 4.84 -17.43
CA ARG A 18 5.78 6.28 -17.34
C ARG A 18 4.61 7.08 -16.75
N LYS A 19 3.36 6.66 -17.00
CA LYS A 19 2.19 7.26 -16.36
C LYS A 19 2.22 7.02 -14.86
N SER A 20 2.45 5.77 -14.42
CA SER A 20 2.59 5.41 -13.02
C SER A 20 3.74 6.16 -12.33
N ASP A 21 4.89 6.26 -13.00
CA ASP A 21 6.11 6.86 -12.44
C ASP A 21 5.97 8.37 -12.14
N ARG A 22 5.09 9.06 -12.85
CA ARG A 22 4.80 10.50 -12.63
C ARG A 22 3.86 10.74 -11.45
N ILE A 23 3.18 9.73 -10.96
CA ILE A 23 2.25 9.83 -9.83
C ILE A 23 3.04 9.57 -8.54
N ILE A 24 3.50 10.63 -7.90
CA ILE A 24 4.38 10.56 -6.73
C ILE A 24 3.64 10.72 -5.40
N ARG A 25 2.34 11.04 -5.44
CA ARG A 25 1.49 11.27 -4.28
C ARG A 25 0.04 10.92 -4.59
N ILE A 26 -0.69 10.49 -3.57
CA ILE A 26 -2.15 10.33 -3.58
C ILE A 26 -2.75 11.54 -2.89
N GLU A 27 -3.61 12.29 -3.58
CA GLU A 27 -4.29 13.44 -2.99
C GLU A 27 -5.49 12.96 -2.18
N LEU A 28 -5.37 13.02 -0.85
CA LEU A 28 -6.46 12.68 0.07
C LEU A 28 -7.25 13.96 0.39
N PRO A 29 -8.58 13.93 0.22
CA PRO A 29 -9.42 15.07 0.60
C PRO A 29 -9.32 15.47 2.08
N ASP A 30 -9.23 14.48 2.97
CA ASP A 30 -9.12 14.68 4.41
C ASP A 30 -8.21 13.60 5.04
N ALA A 31 -6.90 13.74 4.87
CA ALA A 31 -5.94 12.82 5.46
C ALA A 31 -6.00 12.77 7.00
N PRO A 32 -6.17 13.89 7.75
CA PRO A 32 -6.30 13.85 9.21
C PRO A 32 -7.43 12.96 9.70
N ALA A 33 -8.57 12.87 8.99
CA ALA A 33 -9.69 12.01 9.38
C ALA A 33 -9.37 10.51 9.32
N LEU A 34 -8.33 10.11 8.57
CA LEU A 34 -7.91 8.71 8.43
C LEU A 34 -6.90 8.28 9.51
N ILE A 35 -6.22 9.22 10.15
CA ILE A 35 -5.16 8.93 11.14
C ILE A 35 -5.66 8.04 12.29
N PRO A 36 -6.83 8.31 12.92
CA PRO A 36 -7.33 7.43 13.99
C PRO A 36 -7.59 6.00 13.53
N ALA A 37 -8.11 5.81 12.32
CA ALA A 37 -8.35 4.48 11.75
C ALA A 37 -7.04 3.73 11.50
N ALA A 38 -6.02 4.40 10.98
CA ALA A 38 -4.69 3.82 10.82
C ALA A 38 -4.05 3.47 12.16
N ALA A 39 -4.13 4.36 13.16
CA ALA A 39 -3.59 4.14 14.49
C ALA A 39 -4.24 2.96 15.22
N ALA A 40 -5.51 2.68 14.99
CA ALA A 40 -6.25 1.57 15.63
C ALA A 40 -5.67 0.18 15.29
N ILE A 41 -4.92 0.06 14.20
CA ILE A 41 -4.26 -1.20 13.82
C ILE A 41 -3.16 -1.58 14.83
N GLY A 42 -2.45 -0.59 15.40
CA GLY A 42 -1.35 -0.82 16.34
C GLY A 42 -1.76 -1.63 17.57
N PRO A 43 -2.76 -1.19 18.36
CA PRO A 43 -3.27 -1.95 19.50
C PRO A 43 -3.81 -3.33 19.14
N ALA A 44 -4.47 -3.48 18.00
CA ALA A 44 -4.97 -4.78 17.54
C ALA A 44 -3.83 -5.75 17.21
N LEU A 45 -2.73 -5.27 16.62
CA LEU A 45 -1.50 -6.05 16.43
C LEU A 45 -0.85 -6.43 17.76
N ALA A 46 -0.78 -5.48 18.71
CA ALA A 46 -0.21 -5.74 20.04
C ALA A 46 -1.03 -6.76 20.84
N ALA A 47 -2.33 -6.80 20.64
CA ALA A 47 -3.23 -7.80 21.22
C ALA A 47 -3.17 -9.15 20.49
N GLU A 48 -2.42 -9.25 19.41
CA GLU A 48 -2.29 -10.44 18.56
C GLU A 48 -3.65 -10.99 18.04
N SER A 49 -4.64 -10.12 17.92
CA SER A 49 -6.00 -10.46 17.51
C SER A 49 -6.16 -10.40 15.99
N VAL A 50 -6.19 -11.55 15.32
CA VAL A 50 -6.45 -11.64 13.88
C VAL A 50 -7.75 -10.94 13.50
N ALA A 51 -8.83 -11.18 14.25
CA ALA A 51 -10.11 -10.54 14.00
C ALA A 51 -10.05 -9.02 14.19
N GLY A 52 -9.40 -8.54 15.26
CA GLY A 52 -9.22 -7.12 15.52
C GLY A 52 -8.38 -6.42 14.45
N VAL A 53 -7.29 -7.05 14.02
CA VAL A 53 -6.46 -6.52 12.92
C VAL A 53 -7.25 -6.49 11.62
N HIS A 54 -8.00 -7.55 11.31
CA HIS A 54 -8.86 -7.59 10.13
C HIS A 54 -9.89 -6.45 10.12
N GLU A 55 -10.60 -6.26 11.22
CA GLU A 55 -11.63 -5.22 11.35
C GLU A 55 -11.03 -3.82 11.20
N THR A 56 -9.94 -3.52 11.89
CA THR A 56 -9.28 -2.21 11.81
C THR A 56 -8.68 -1.93 10.43
N CYS A 57 -8.09 -2.93 9.77
CA CYS A 57 -7.59 -2.81 8.40
C CYS A 57 -8.72 -2.54 7.41
N GLN A 58 -9.83 -3.29 7.49
CA GLN A 58 -10.97 -3.10 6.61
C GLN A 58 -11.58 -1.70 6.80
N CYS A 59 -11.70 -1.25 8.04
CA CYS A 59 -12.20 0.08 8.38
C CYS A 59 -11.36 1.20 7.73
N LEU A 60 -10.03 1.12 7.84
CA LEU A 60 -9.12 2.08 7.21
C LEU A 60 -9.26 2.07 5.69
N VAL A 61 -9.27 0.88 5.08
CA VAL A 61 -9.31 0.75 3.62
C VAL A 61 -10.66 1.19 3.07
N ASP A 62 -11.77 0.88 3.74
CA ASP A 62 -13.10 1.37 3.36
C ASP A 62 -13.17 2.91 3.44
N ALA A 63 -12.58 3.52 4.48
CA ALA A 63 -12.54 4.98 4.62
C ALA A 63 -11.67 5.65 3.53
N LEU A 64 -10.52 5.04 3.17
CA LEU A 64 -9.69 5.48 2.04
C LEU A 64 -10.47 5.44 0.72
N ASN A 65 -11.11 4.31 0.42
CA ASN A 65 -11.88 4.15 -0.80
C ASN A 65 -13.07 5.14 -0.86
N ALA A 66 -13.71 5.39 0.27
CA ALA A 66 -14.81 6.38 0.36
C ALA A 66 -14.31 7.80 0.04
N GLN A 67 -13.17 8.21 0.57
CA GLN A 67 -12.58 9.53 0.26
C GLN A 67 -12.16 9.66 -1.20
N LEU A 68 -11.65 8.59 -1.80
CA LEU A 68 -11.11 8.60 -3.16
C LEU A 68 -12.16 8.24 -4.23
N GLY A 69 -13.36 7.83 -3.84
CA GLY A 69 -14.42 7.41 -4.75
C GLY A 69 -14.08 6.14 -5.52
N THR A 70 -13.29 5.26 -4.95
CA THR A 70 -12.87 3.98 -5.55
C THR A 70 -13.73 2.81 -5.06
N PRO A 71 -13.87 1.73 -5.84
CA PRO A 71 -14.61 0.54 -5.44
C PRO A 71 -14.06 -0.08 -4.15
N ARG A 72 -14.92 -0.76 -3.43
CA ARG A 72 -14.55 -1.49 -2.23
C ARG A 72 -13.58 -2.63 -2.57
N VAL A 73 -12.58 -2.82 -1.73
CA VAL A 73 -11.67 -3.98 -1.75
C VAL A 73 -11.77 -4.72 -0.42
N ILE A 74 -11.77 -6.05 -0.47
CA ILE A 74 -11.82 -6.87 0.73
C ILE A 74 -10.42 -7.05 1.29
N VAL A 75 -10.23 -6.72 2.55
CA VAL A 75 -8.97 -7.02 3.26
C VAL A 75 -9.10 -8.39 3.92
N LYS A 76 -8.11 -9.26 3.71
CA LYS A 76 -7.96 -10.53 4.39
C LYS A 76 -6.70 -10.52 5.23
N VAL A 77 -6.84 -10.70 6.52
CA VAL A 77 -5.72 -10.81 7.45
C VAL A 77 -5.53 -12.27 7.83
N LEU A 78 -4.32 -12.76 7.63
CA LEU A 78 -3.93 -14.13 7.99
C LEU A 78 -2.86 -14.08 9.08
N GLU A 79 -2.83 -15.11 9.91
CA GLU A 79 -1.93 -15.14 11.05
C GLU A 79 -0.46 -15.22 10.63
N ARG A 80 -0.11 -16.13 9.74
CA ARG A 80 1.27 -16.42 9.36
C ARG A 80 1.45 -16.50 7.85
N ARG A 81 2.56 -15.90 7.38
CA ARG A 81 2.94 -15.97 5.97
C ARG A 81 3.42 -17.37 5.59
N PRO A 82 3.03 -17.89 4.39
CA PRO A 82 3.54 -19.16 3.89
C PRO A 82 5.07 -19.17 3.75
N ALA A 83 5.71 -20.27 4.17
CA ALA A 83 7.17 -20.41 4.13
C ALA A 83 7.75 -20.69 2.72
N ASN A 84 6.88 -21.06 1.75
CA ASN A 84 7.29 -21.63 0.46
C ASN A 84 7.31 -20.64 -0.71
N SER A 85 7.23 -19.34 -0.46
CA SER A 85 7.38 -18.39 -1.56
C SER A 85 8.86 -18.16 -1.84
N ALA A 86 9.32 -18.47 -3.04
CA ALA A 86 10.66 -18.11 -3.55
C ALA A 86 10.88 -16.59 -3.54
N TYR A 87 9.82 -15.82 -3.31
CA TYR A 87 9.80 -14.38 -3.11
C TYR A 87 9.24 -14.09 -1.72
N GLU A 88 9.84 -13.14 -1.02
CA GLU A 88 9.30 -12.63 0.25
C GLU A 88 8.02 -11.82 0.00
N LEU A 89 6.92 -12.52 -0.26
CA LEU A 89 5.60 -11.91 -0.42
C LEU A 89 5.18 -11.30 0.93
N GLN A 90 5.14 -9.98 1.02
CA GLN A 90 4.77 -9.27 2.25
C GLN A 90 3.27 -9.02 2.32
N GLY A 91 2.63 -8.81 1.18
CA GLY A 91 1.20 -8.68 0.95
C GLY A 91 0.85 -9.24 -0.42
N LEU A 92 -0.43 -9.24 -0.76
CA LEU A 92 -0.94 -9.67 -2.05
C LEU A 92 -2.19 -8.88 -2.40
N TYR A 93 -2.19 -8.24 -3.56
CA TYR A 93 -3.37 -7.66 -4.19
C TYR A 93 -3.86 -8.56 -5.33
N GLU A 94 -5.15 -8.87 -5.33
CA GLU A 94 -5.82 -9.63 -6.38
C GLU A 94 -6.99 -8.79 -6.91
N PRO A 95 -6.98 -8.38 -8.20
CA PRO A 95 -8.09 -7.64 -8.78
C PRO A 95 -9.36 -8.50 -8.89
N ASP A 96 -10.51 -7.86 -9.06
CA ASP A 96 -11.82 -8.51 -9.18
C ASP A 96 -11.90 -9.52 -10.33
N GLU A 97 -11.20 -9.29 -11.42
CA GLU A 97 -11.08 -10.22 -12.55
C GLU A 97 -10.52 -11.59 -12.13
N ILE A 98 -9.59 -11.62 -11.18
CA ILE A 98 -9.00 -12.86 -10.64
C ILE A 98 -9.90 -13.48 -9.57
N THR A 99 -10.46 -12.66 -8.68
CA THR A 99 -11.30 -13.17 -7.58
C THR A 99 -12.69 -13.59 -8.02
N GLY A 100 -13.15 -13.10 -9.17
CA GLY A 100 -14.52 -13.28 -9.67
C GLY A 100 -15.60 -12.52 -8.86
N SER A 101 -15.17 -11.59 -7.99
CA SER A 101 -16.06 -10.78 -7.17
C SER A 101 -15.43 -9.41 -6.90
N LEU A 102 -15.28 -8.99 -5.62
CA LEU A 102 -14.53 -7.80 -5.26
C LEU A 102 -13.03 -8.08 -5.25
N ALA A 103 -12.23 -7.08 -5.61
CA ALA A 103 -10.78 -7.13 -5.44
C ALA A 103 -10.42 -7.46 -3.97
N ARG A 104 -9.28 -8.07 -3.76
CA ARG A 104 -8.84 -8.52 -2.45
C ARG A 104 -7.40 -8.14 -2.14
N ILE A 105 -7.17 -7.71 -0.91
CA ILE A 105 -5.84 -7.51 -0.33
C ILE A 105 -5.65 -8.58 0.75
N THR A 106 -4.54 -9.32 0.70
CA THR A 106 -4.15 -10.27 1.75
C THR A 106 -2.87 -9.78 2.41
N VAL A 107 -2.88 -9.71 3.75
CA VAL A 107 -1.71 -9.37 4.57
C VAL A 107 -1.54 -10.38 5.70
N TRP A 108 -0.32 -10.51 6.24
CA TRP A 108 0.02 -11.48 7.29
C TRP A 108 0.54 -10.77 8.52
N MET A 109 0.06 -11.17 9.70
CA MET A 109 0.46 -10.59 10.98
C MET A 109 1.87 -11.01 11.40
N ARG A 110 2.31 -12.23 11.02
CA ARG A 110 3.57 -12.81 11.45
C ARG A 110 4.49 -13.12 10.28
N THR A 111 5.80 -12.98 10.52
CA THR A 111 6.81 -13.39 9.55
C THR A 111 6.90 -14.91 9.45
N ALA A 112 7.31 -15.44 8.28
CA ALA A 112 7.41 -16.88 8.08
C ALA A 112 8.48 -17.56 8.97
N LYS A 113 9.60 -16.87 9.23
CA LYS A 113 10.77 -17.43 9.92
C LYS A 113 10.75 -17.26 11.44
N LYS A 114 10.25 -16.13 11.94
CA LYS A 114 10.43 -15.75 13.35
C LYS A 114 9.14 -15.88 14.19
N GLU A 115 8.03 -16.24 13.59
CA GLU A 115 6.71 -16.31 14.25
C GLU A 115 6.30 -15.05 15.03
N LYS A 116 7.08 -13.98 14.92
CA LYS A 116 6.85 -12.71 15.59
C LYS A 116 5.84 -11.87 14.83
N VAL A 117 4.98 -11.19 15.57
CA VAL A 117 4.09 -10.17 15.01
C VAL A 117 4.92 -9.07 14.36
N VAL A 118 4.53 -8.67 13.16
CA VAL A 118 5.18 -7.58 12.42
C VAL A 118 4.96 -6.27 13.16
N LYS A 119 5.97 -5.41 13.19
CA LYS A 119 5.86 -4.08 13.80
C LYS A 119 4.78 -3.25 13.08
N PHE A 120 4.03 -2.45 13.82
CA PHE A 120 2.92 -1.65 13.29
C PHE A 120 3.29 -0.85 12.03
N ARG A 121 4.38 -0.08 12.05
CA ARG A 121 4.81 0.73 10.90
C ARG A 121 5.08 -0.14 9.65
N THR A 122 5.71 -1.28 9.82
CA THR A 122 5.99 -2.23 8.73
C THR A 122 4.69 -2.85 8.21
N PHE A 123 3.79 -3.23 9.11
CA PHE A 123 2.50 -3.79 8.75
C PHE A 123 1.64 -2.79 7.99
N LEU A 124 1.54 -1.55 8.48
CA LEU A 124 0.80 -0.47 7.82
C LEU A 124 1.37 -0.20 6.42
N ARG A 125 2.71 -0.15 6.29
CA ARG A 125 3.35 0.02 4.97
C ARG A 125 2.97 -1.10 4.01
N THR A 126 2.98 -2.35 4.46
CA THR A 126 2.58 -3.50 3.64
C THR A 126 1.12 -3.38 3.19
N LEU A 127 0.20 -3.06 4.10
CA LEU A 127 -1.21 -2.85 3.78
C LEU A 127 -1.38 -1.74 2.73
N LEU A 128 -0.73 -0.60 2.94
CA LEU A 128 -0.83 0.56 2.04
C LEU A 128 -0.13 0.33 0.70
N HIS A 129 0.90 -0.52 0.64
CA HIS A 129 1.50 -0.98 -0.61
C HIS A 129 0.46 -1.69 -1.48
N GLU A 130 -0.30 -2.62 -0.90
CA GLU A 130 -1.35 -3.34 -1.63
C GLU A 130 -2.53 -2.41 -1.99
N VAL A 131 -2.84 -1.43 -1.13
CA VAL A 131 -3.80 -0.36 -1.47
C VAL A 131 -3.31 0.45 -2.67
N CYS A 132 -2.02 0.76 -2.77
CA CYS A 132 -1.48 1.46 -3.94
C CYS A 132 -1.69 0.67 -5.25
N HIS A 133 -1.56 -0.66 -5.22
CA HIS A 133 -1.92 -1.50 -6.37
C HIS A 133 -3.39 -1.38 -6.74
N HIS A 134 -4.30 -1.41 -5.76
CA HIS A 134 -5.73 -1.19 -5.97
C HIS A 134 -5.99 0.18 -6.61
N LEU A 135 -5.37 1.23 -6.10
CA LEU A 135 -5.54 2.59 -6.62
C LEU A 135 -4.95 2.78 -8.01
N ASP A 136 -3.90 2.05 -8.38
CA ASP A 136 -3.36 2.08 -9.73
C ASP A 136 -4.42 1.68 -10.76
N TYR A 137 -5.20 0.64 -10.48
CA TYR A 137 -6.30 0.22 -11.35
C TYR A 137 -7.53 1.12 -11.21
N GLU A 138 -7.97 1.40 -9.99
CA GLU A 138 -9.28 1.97 -9.74
C GLU A 138 -9.33 3.49 -9.74
N LEU A 139 -8.28 4.16 -9.29
CA LEU A 139 -8.18 5.62 -9.26
C LEU A 139 -7.48 6.16 -10.51
N TYR A 140 -6.33 5.61 -10.85
CA TYR A 140 -5.49 6.11 -11.93
C TYR A 140 -5.76 5.45 -13.27
N LYS A 141 -6.59 4.40 -13.29
CA LYS A 141 -6.99 3.65 -14.49
C LYS A 141 -5.77 3.24 -15.32
N LEU A 142 -4.79 2.64 -14.64
CA LEU A 142 -3.64 2.05 -15.28
C LEU A 142 -3.99 0.65 -15.79
N ASP A 143 -3.48 0.29 -16.96
CA ASP A 143 -3.68 -1.05 -17.53
C ASP A 143 -2.91 -2.14 -16.76
N GLU A 144 -1.87 -1.74 -16.03
CA GLU A 144 -1.00 -2.61 -15.24
C GLU A 144 -0.34 -1.80 -14.12
N THR A 145 -0.13 -2.43 -12.97
CA THR A 145 0.56 -1.83 -11.83
C THR A 145 2.04 -2.22 -11.83
N PHE A 146 2.92 -1.22 -11.74
CA PHE A 146 4.37 -1.36 -11.72
C PHE A 146 4.97 -0.78 -10.45
N HIS A 147 5.97 -1.43 -9.89
CA HIS A 147 6.80 -0.87 -8.83
C HIS A 147 7.79 0.16 -9.42
N THR A 148 7.29 1.35 -9.75
CA THR A 148 8.11 2.47 -10.24
C THR A 148 8.68 3.29 -9.08
N GLU A 149 9.61 4.21 -9.36
CA GLU A 149 10.03 5.19 -8.33
C GLU A 149 8.83 6.03 -7.85
N GLY A 150 7.94 6.43 -8.77
CA GLY A 150 6.68 7.12 -8.45
C GLY A 150 5.76 6.27 -7.57
N PHE A 151 5.65 4.95 -7.82
CA PHE A 151 4.90 4.04 -6.96
C PHE A 151 5.41 4.08 -5.52
N TYR A 152 6.72 3.90 -5.31
CA TYR A 152 7.31 3.94 -3.97
C TYR A 152 7.25 5.33 -3.33
N ALA A 153 7.29 6.39 -4.13
CA ALA A 153 7.14 7.75 -3.64
C ALA A 153 5.73 8.00 -3.07
N ARG A 154 4.66 7.61 -3.82
CA ARG A 154 3.27 7.76 -3.34
C ARG A 154 2.93 6.83 -2.18
N GLU A 155 3.45 5.60 -2.16
CA GLU A 155 3.36 4.70 -1.01
C GLU A 155 3.96 5.36 0.24
N SER A 156 5.19 5.84 0.13
CA SER A 156 5.90 6.46 1.26
C SER A 156 5.21 7.75 1.74
N ALA A 157 4.66 8.55 0.82
CA ALA A 157 3.89 9.74 1.17
C ALA A 157 2.62 9.36 1.94
N LEU A 158 1.87 8.37 1.46
CA LEU A 158 0.65 7.88 2.10
C LEU A 158 0.93 7.34 3.52
N VAL A 159 1.97 6.54 3.68
CA VAL A 159 2.38 6.02 5.00
C VAL A 159 2.66 7.17 5.98
N ARG A 160 3.44 8.17 5.58
CA ARG A 160 3.74 9.32 6.44
C ARG A 160 2.50 10.13 6.80
N GLU A 161 1.62 10.38 5.84
CA GLU A 161 0.36 11.10 6.09
C GLU A 161 -0.50 10.37 7.12
N LEU A 162 -0.69 9.07 6.97
CA LEU A 162 -1.54 8.28 7.88
C LEU A 162 -0.88 8.02 9.24
N LEU A 163 0.43 8.17 9.35
CA LEU A 163 1.14 8.21 10.64
C LEU A 163 1.11 9.60 11.31
N GLY A 164 0.54 10.61 10.65
CA GLY A 164 0.54 11.98 11.15
C GLY A 164 1.93 12.65 11.13
N GLU A 165 2.85 12.13 10.30
CA GLU A 165 4.18 12.71 10.14
C GLU A 165 4.13 13.89 9.17
N SER A 166 4.66 15.06 9.60
CA SER A 166 4.78 16.22 8.72
C SER A 166 5.67 15.91 7.50
N PRO A 167 5.39 16.49 6.31
CA PRO A 167 6.31 16.41 5.19
C PRO A 167 7.68 16.93 5.66
N THR A 168 8.73 16.13 5.52
CA THR A 168 10.09 16.64 5.68
C THR A 168 10.28 17.72 4.63
N ALA A 169 10.37 18.98 5.05
CA ALA A 169 10.78 20.05 4.18
C ALA A 169 12.16 19.68 3.63
N SER A 170 12.23 19.36 2.35
CA SER A 170 13.49 19.29 1.63
C SER A 170 13.98 20.74 1.56
N GLY A 171 14.78 21.14 2.56
CA GLY A 171 15.44 22.44 2.56
C GLY A 171 16.35 22.52 1.34
N PRO A 172 16.41 23.66 0.64
CA PRO A 172 17.41 23.84 -0.40
C PRO A 172 18.80 23.72 0.22
N ALA A 173 19.65 22.96 -0.40
CA ALA A 173 21.06 22.91 -0.04
C ALA A 173 21.61 24.34 -0.04
N ALA A 174 22.06 24.81 1.11
CA ALA A 174 22.78 26.08 1.20
C ALA A 174 24.03 25.95 0.34
N SER A 175 24.09 26.73 -0.74
CA SER A 175 25.33 27.00 -1.47
C SER A 175 26.17 27.92 -0.59
N ASP A 176 27.18 27.36 0.05
CA ASP A 176 28.24 28.16 0.63
C ASP A 176 29.11 28.74 -0.49
N SER A 177 29.24 30.04 -0.44
CA SER A 177 30.14 30.86 -1.27
C SER A 177 31.57 30.77 -0.78
#